data_0283230bb55bbd6c77d7fd44a19f5d14
#
_entry.id   0283230bb55bbd6c77d7fd44a19f5d14
#
_cell.length_a   1.000
_cell.length_b   1.000
_cell.length_c   1.000
_cell.angle_alpha   90.00
_cell.angle_beta   90.00
_cell.angle_gamma   90.00
#
_symmetry.space_group_name_H-M   'P 1'
#
loop_
_entity.id
_entity.type
_entity.pdbx_description
1 polymer ?
#
loop_
_entity_poly.entity_id
_entity_poly.type
_entity_poly.pdbx_seq_one_letter_code
_entity_poly.pdbx_strand_id
1 'polypeptide(L)'
;MEKAIPLDKFIEHSLYDKKRGYYINKNPIGENGDFITSPQISVHFSEMIAIWLVGFWEKLGKPKNLNIIELGAGTGEMMYQINKSISSFKQFKQSCNFYILEISPELIKIQKKRNSLNKIRWIDNLN
;
A
#
# COMPACT_ATOMS: atom_id res chain seq x y z
N MET A 1 -20.57 -28.04 -22.40
CA MET A 1 -19.83 -28.19 -21.13
C MET A 1 -18.92 -26.98 -21.00
N GLU A 2 -19.20 -26.11 -20.03
CA GLU A 2 -18.28 -25.01 -19.72
C GLU A 2 -16.96 -25.60 -19.20
N LYS A 3 -15.85 -25.17 -19.79
CA LYS A 3 -14.52 -25.63 -19.37
C LYS A 3 -14.24 -25.07 -17.95
N ALA A 4 -14.02 -25.94 -16.99
CA ALA A 4 -13.55 -25.53 -15.66
C ALA A 4 -12.23 -24.75 -15.80
N ILE A 5 -12.13 -23.60 -15.15
CA ILE A 5 -10.91 -22.80 -15.10
C ILE A 5 -10.25 -22.95 -13.72
N PRO A 6 -8.92 -22.89 -13.61
CA PRO A 6 -8.23 -22.88 -12.32
C PRO A 6 -8.69 -21.73 -11.44
N LEU A 7 -8.76 -21.94 -10.11
CA LEU A 7 -9.27 -20.96 -9.15
C LEU A 7 -8.49 -19.64 -9.17
N ASP A 8 -7.16 -19.72 -9.30
CA ASP A 8 -6.29 -18.54 -9.41
C ASP A 8 -6.66 -17.69 -10.64
N LYS A 9 -6.94 -18.33 -11.78
CA LYS A 9 -7.37 -17.64 -13.00
C LYS A 9 -8.77 -17.04 -12.89
N PHE A 10 -9.67 -17.75 -12.19
CA PHE A 10 -10.99 -17.20 -11.88
C PHE A 10 -10.88 -15.94 -11.02
N ILE A 11 -10.08 -15.99 -9.95
CA ILE A 11 -9.84 -14.85 -9.06
C ILE A 11 -9.20 -13.70 -9.83
N GLU A 12 -8.15 -13.97 -10.61
CA GLU A 12 -7.47 -12.97 -11.44
C GLU A 12 -8.45 -12.23 -12.36
N HIS A 13 -9.29 -12.98 -13.10
CA HIS A 13 -10.28 -12.38 -13.99
C HIS A 13 -11.36 -11.59 -13.24
N SER A 14 -11.87 -12.13 -12.13
CA SER A 14 -12.94 -11.47 -11.38
C SER A 14 -12.50 -10.17 -10.72
N LEU A 15 -11.25 -10.13 -10.25
CA LEU A 15 -10.75 -8.98 -9.48
C LEU A 15 -9.98 -7.97 -10.35
N TYR A 16 -9.23 -8.43 -11.35
CA TYR A 16 -8.21 -7.62 -12.03
C TYR A 16 -8.36 -7.55 -13.55
N ASP A 17 -9.41 -8.11 -14.16
CA ASP A 17 -9.67 -7.93 -15.59
C ASP A 17 -9.81 -6.45 -15.94
N LYS A 18 -9.13 -6.03 -17.02
CA LYS A 18 -9.08 -4.61 -17.44
C LYS A 18 -10.44 -3.98 -17.74
N LYS A 19 -11.44 -4.80 -18.10
CA LYS A 19 -12.78 -4.33 -18.47
C LYS A 19 -13.82 -4.56 -17.38
N ARG A 20 -13.69 -5.64 -16.60
CA ARG A 20 -14.72 -6.11 -15.66
C ARG A 20 -14.20 -6.36 -14.25
N GLY A 21 -12.88 -6.27 -14.05
CA GLY A 21 -12.27 -6.56 -12.76
C GLY A 21 -12.77 -5.61 -11.68
N TYR A 22 -13.11 -6.19 -10.54
CA TYR A 22 -13.70 -5.48 -9.41
C TYR A 22 -12.84 -4.31 -8.91
N TYR A 23 -11.52 -4.53 -8.73
CA TYR A 23 -10.59 -3.49 -8.28
C TYR A 23 -10.15 -2.51 -9.36
N ILE A 24 -10.40 -2.84 -10.65
CA ILE A 24 -10.01 -1.97 -11.77
C ILE A 24 -11.10 -0.95 -12.08
N ASN A 25 -12.37 -1.35 -12.00
CA ASN A 25 -13.50 -0.54 -12.47
C ASN A 25 -14.33 0.09 -11.35
N LYS A 26 -14.05 -0.26 -10.10
CA LYS A 26 -14.71 0.32 -8.93
C LYS A 26 -13.64 0.86 -7.99
N ASN A 27 -14.03 1.80 -7.16
CA ASN A 27 -13.24 2.18 -5.98
C ASN A 27 -13.88 1.51 -4.74
N PRO A 28 -13.58 0.23 -4.48
CA PRO A 28 -14.26 -0.53 -3.43
C PRO A 28 -13.74 -0.20 -2.03
N ILE A 29 -12.69 0.61 -1.92
CA ILE A 29 -11.99 0.86 -0.65
C ILE A 29 -12.20 2.32 -0.23
N GLY A 30 -12.66 2.54 1.00
CA GLY A 30 -12.89 3.86 1.58
C GLY A 30 -14.31 4.03 2.12
N GLU A 31 -14.60 5.22 2.68
CA GLU A 31 -15.90 5.53 3.31
C GLU A 31 -17.11 5.32 2.39
N ASN A 32 -16.93 5.52 1.08
CA ASN A 32 -17.96 5.31 0.07
C ASN A 32 -17.78 4.01 -0.73
N GLY A 33 -16.90 3.13 -0.27
CA GLY A 33 -16.62 1.84 -0.89
C GLY A 33 -17.27 0.68 -0.16
N ASP A 34 -17.08 -0.52 -0.69
CA ASP A 34 -17.60 -1.75 -0.12
C ASP A 34 -16.78 -2.21 1.10
N PHE A 35 -15.55 -1.68 1.29
CA PHE A 35 -14.62 -2.06 2.36
C PHE A 35 -14.01 -0.84 3.05
N ILE A 36 -13.99 -0.89 4.38
CA ILE A 36 -13.20 0.00 5.23
C ILE A 36 -12.02 -0.80 5.78
N THR A 37 -10.80 -0.27 5.65
CA THR A 37 -9.58 -0.96 6.08
C THR A 37 -9.10 -0.48 7.44
N SER A 38 -8.31 -1.31 8.16
CA SER A 38 -7.80 -0.98 9.50
C SER A 38 -7.10 0.37 9.58
N PRO A 39 -6.25 0.79 8.61
CA PRO A 39 -5.64 2.12 8.63
C PRO A 39 -6.64 3.28 8.53
N GLN A 40 -7.81 3.04 7.95
CA GLN A 40 -8.89 4.04 7.86
C GLN A 40 -9.73 4.11 9.14
N ILE A 41 -9.87 2.98 9.84
CA ILE A 41 -10.61 2.91 11.10
C ILE A 41 -9.80 3.55 12.23
N SER A 42 -8.48 3.31 12.27
CA SER A 42 -7.63 3.78 13.37
C SER A 42 -6.24 4.18 12.88
N VAL A 43 -5.87 5.42 13.16
CA VAL A 43 -4.52 5.94 12.95
C VAL A 43 -3.49 5.12 13.73
N HIS A 44 -3.86 4.66 14.94
CA HIS A 44 -2.97 3.87 15.80
C HIS A 44 -2.48 2.58 15.16
N PHE A 45 -3.26 1.97 14.27
CA PHE A 45 -2.80 0.80 13.52
C PHE A 45 -1.53 1.13 12.73
N SER A 46 -1.54 2.22 11.98
CA SER A 46 -0.40 2.65 11.16
C SER A 46 0.76 3.16 12.01
N GLU A 47 0.48 3.82 13.15
CA GLU A 47 1.49 4.27 14.12
C GLU A 47 2.24 3.08 14.74
N MET A 48 1.54 2.02 15.10
CA MET A 48 2.16 0.80 15.62
C MET A 48 3.04 0.12 14.58
N ILE A 49 2.60 0.05 13.33
CA ILE A 49 3.44 -0.44 12.22
C ILE A 49 4.69 0.44 12.05
N ALA A 50 4.55 1.76 12.14
CA ALA A 50 5.68 2.68 12.04
C ALA A 50 6.72 2.44 13.15
N ILE A 51 6.28 2.29 14.40
CA ILE A 51 7.16 1.99 15.55
C ILE A 51 7.83 0.61 15.36
N TRP A 52 7.08 -0.38 14.91
CA TRP A 52 7.61 -1.71 14.62
C TRP A 52 8.70 -1.66 13.53
N LEU A 53 8.50 -0.89 12.46
CA LEU A 53 9.49 -0.70 11.40
C LEU A 53 10.79 -0.06 11.94
N VAL A 54 10.68 0.93 12.81
CA VAL A 54 11.88 1.55 13.46
C VAL A 54 12.62 0.52 14.30
N GLY A 55 11.92 -0.23 15.14
CA GLY A 55 12.54 -1.29 15.98
C GLY A 55 13.15 -2.41 15.14
N PHE A 56 12.51 -2.78 14.03
CA PHE A 56 13.05 -3.76 13.10
C PHE A 56 14.33 -3.27 12.41
N TRP A 57 14.34 -2.02 11.94
CA TRP A 57 15.53 -1.38 11.37
C TRP A 57 16.70 -1.35 12.37
N GLU A 58 16.43 -1.07 13.65
CA GLU A 58 17.47 -1.13 14.70
C GLU A 58 18.04 -2.53 14.87
N LYS A 59 17.17 -3.56 14.89
CA LYS A 59 17.59 -4.97 14.97
C LYS A 59 18.41 -5.43 13.76
N LEU A 60 18.18 -4.84 12.57
CA LEU A 60 18.98 -5.09 11.37
C LEU A 60 20.34 -4.37 11.39
N GLY A 61 20.69 -3.67 12.46
CA GLY A 61 21.95 -2.93 12.55
C GLY A 61 21.93 -1.57 11.88
N LYS A 62 20.76 -0.96 11.74
CA LYS A 62 20.56 0.39 11.18
C LYS A 62 21.11 0.55 9.75
N PRO A 63 20.68 -0.30 8.80
CA PRO A 63 21.16 -0.19 7.41
C PRO A 63 20.87 1.19 6.83
N LYS A 64 21.80 1.69 6.02
CA LYS A 64 21.68 3.01 5.37
C LYS A 64 20.64 3.04 4.24
N ASN A 65 20.28 1.88 3.70
CA ASN A 65 19.30 1.72 2.65
C ASN A 65 18.32 0.61 3.04
N LEU A 66 17.06 0.98 3.24
CA LEU A 66 15.97 0.07 3.55
C LEU A 66 14.81 0.36 2.59
N ASN A 67 14.38 -0.64 1.84
CA ASN A 67 13.19 -0.54 1.02
C ASN A 67 11.97 -0.99 1.81
N ILE A 68 10.97 -0.13 1.89
CA ILE A 68 9.66 -0.41 2.49
C ILE A 68 8.64 -0.40 1.36
N ILE A 69 7.98 -1.54 1.17
CA ILE A 69 7.05 -1.74 0.07
C ILE A 69 5.68 -2.09 0.64
N GLU A 70 4.67 -1.30 0.33
CA GLU A 70 3.27 -1.62 0.63
C GLU A 70 2.62 -2.26 -0.60
N LEU A 71 2.04 -3.45 -0.41
CA LEU A 71 1.36 -4.19 -1.46
C LEU A 71 -0.13 -3.91 -1.39
N GLY A 72 -0.70 -3.26 -2.42
CA GLY A 72 -2.13 -2.96 -2.47
C GLY A 72 -2.54 -1.94 -1.40
N ALA A 73 -2.05 -0.71 -1.50
CA ALA A 73 -2.21 0.32 -0.47
C ALA A 73 -3.63 0.89 -0.31
N GLY A 74 -4.62 0.38 -1.06
CA GLY A 74 -5.98 0.91 -1.02
C GLY A 74 -6.02 2.43 -1.28
N THR A 75 -6.47 3.22 -0.30
CA THR A 75 -6.47 4.69 -0.40
C THR A 75 -5.11 5.34 -0.10
N GLY A 76 -4.09 4.56 0.24
CA GLY A 76 -2.76 5.06 0.62
C GLY A 76 -2.67 5.62 2.03
N GLU A 77 -3.66 5.32 2.89
CA GLU A 77 -3.74 5.84 4.26
C GLU A 77 -2.60 5.33 5.13
N MET A 78 -2.30 4.02 5.10
CA MET A 78 -1.26 3.44 5.95
C MET A 78 0.11 4.06 5.65
N MET A 79 0.51 4.12 4.38
CA MET A 79 1.77 4.73 3.98
C MET A 79 1.85 6.21 4.38
N TYR A 80 0.74 6.96 4.25
CA TYR A 80 0.66 8.36 4.69
C TYR A 80 0.92 8.48 6.19
N GLN A 81 0.23 7.70 7.02
CA GLN A 81 0.37 7.76 8.46
C GLN A 81 1.75 7.26 8.94
N ILE A 82 2.31 6.21 8.31
CA ILE A 82 3.68 5.75 8.59
C ILE A 82 4.66 6.90 8.35
N ASN A 83 4.61 7.55 7.17
CA ASN A 83 5.52 8.66 6.85
C ASN A 83 5.41 9.84 7.82
N LYS A 84 4.20 10.12 8.32
CA LYS A 84 3.94 11.12 9.34
C LYS A 84 4.54 10.70 10.68
N SER A 85 4.29 9.49 11.13
CA SER A 85 4.71 8.98 12.43
C SER A 85 6.22 8.86 12.57
N ILE A 86 6.93 8.49 11.48
CA ILE A 86 8.40 8.39 11.49
C ILE A 86 9.12 9.74 11.33
N SER A 87 8.41 10.85 11.23
CA SER A 87 9.02 12.16 10.98
C SER A 87 10.05 12.58 12.05
N SER A 88 9.85 12.16 13.30
CA SER A 88 10.76 12.39 14.43
C SER A 88 11.99 11.46 14.43
N PHE A 89 11.94 10.33 13.72
CA PHE A 89 13.03 9.35 13.61
C PHE A 89 13.90 9.66 12.38
N LYS A 90 14.65 10.77 12.44
CA LYS A 90 15.38 11.33 11.27
C LYS A 90 16.30 10.32 10.58
N GLN A 91 17.12 9.58 11.34
CA GLN A 91 18.06 8.61 10.77
C GLN A 91 17.32 7.47 10.05
N PHE A 92 16.28 6.92 10.67
CA PHE A 92 15.45 5.90 10.06
C PHE A 92 14.81 6.41 8.77
N LYS A 93 14.17 7.58 8.82
CA LYS A 93 13.53 8.18 7.64
C LYS A 93 14.50 8.43 6.48
N GLN A 94 15.73 8.83 6.77
CA GLN A 94 16.78 9.04 5.76
C GLN A 94 17.27 7.73 5.13
N SER A 95 17.20 6.62 5.86
CA SER A 95 17.58 5.31 5.35
C SER A 95 16.49 4.62 4.52
N CYS A 96 15.24 5.10 4.57
CA CYS A 96 14.11 4.45 3.94
C CYS A 96 13.85 4.95 2.52
N ASN A 97 13.59 4.00 1.63
CA ASN A 97 12.96 4.21 0.33
C ASN A 97 11.55 3.61 0.37
N PHE A 98 10.54 4.40 0.06
CA PHE A 98 9.15 3.98 0.15
C PHE A 98 8.58 3.68 -1.24
N TYR A 99 7.91 2.54 -1.33
CA TYR A 99 7.28 2.07 -2.55
C TYR A 99 5.84 1.63 -2.26
N ILE A 100 4.98 1.82 -3.25
CA ILE A 100 3.65 1.22 -3.28
C ILE A 100 3.54 0.41 -4.56
N LEU A 101 3.20 -0.88 -4.42
CA LEU A 101 2.82 -1.73 -5.54
C LEU A 101 1.31 -1.67 -5.67
N GLU A 102 0.83 -1.12 -6.77
CA GLU A 102 -0.58 -0.97 -7.08
C GLU A 102 -0.83 -1.11 -8.57
N ILE A 103 -1.86 -1.86 -8.94
CA ILE A 103 -2.23 -2.11 -10.33
C ILE A 103 -3.46 -1.33 -10.79
N SER A 104 -4.26 -0.79 -9.85
CA SER A 104 -5.45 0.00 -10.16
C SER A 104 -5.07 1.46 -10.45
N PRO A 105 -5.28 1.96 -11.68
CA PRO A 105 -4.98 3.36 -12.02
C PRO A 105 -5.77 4.37 -11.17
N GLU A 106 -6.99 4.03 -10.78
CA GLU A 106 -7.84 4.90 -9.96
C GLU A 106 -7.33 4.99 -8.52
N LEU A 107 -6.94 3.85 -7.92
CA LEU A 107 -6.32 3.84 -6.60
C LEU A 107 -4.98 4.58 -6.60
N ILE A 108 -4.16 4.41 -7.65
CA ILE A 108 -2.89 5.16 -7.80
C ILE A 108 -3.13 6.67 -7.77
N LYS A 109 -4.18 7.18 -8.44
CA LYS A 109 -4.52 8.61 -8.41
C LYS A 109 -4.85 9.08 -6.99
N ILE A 110 -5.66 8.32 -6.26
CA ILE A 110 -6.06 8.61 -4.88
C ILE A 110 -4.83 8.60 -3.97
N GLN A 111 -4.00 7.55 -4.07
CA GLN A 111 -2.77 7.38 -3.30
C GLN A 111 -1.78 8.54 -3.53
N LYS A 112 -1.56 8.94 -4.79
CA LYS A 112 -0.69 10.07 -5.14
C LYS A 112 -1.20 11.39 -4.57
N LYS A 113 -2.51 11.64 -4.63
CA LYS A 113 -3.12 12.83 -4.03
C LYS A 113 -2.90 12.87 -2.52
N ARG A 114 -3.15 11.75 -1.82
CA ARG A 114 -2.99 11.64 -0.37
C ARG A 114 -1.53 11.79 0.07
N ASN A 115 -0.61 11.22 -0.68
CA ASN A 115 0.81 11.17 -0.37
C ASN A 115 1.64 12.23 -1.15
N SER A 116 1.03 13.31 -1.58
CA SER A 116 1.66 14.32 -2.44
C SER A 116 2.94 14.96 -1.87
N LEU A 117 3.08 15.01 -0.54
CA LEU A 117 4.26 15.54 0.15
C LEU A 117 5.31 14.48 0.50
N ASN A 118 5.02 13.21 0.25
CA ASN A 118 5.88 12.09 0.59
C ASN A 118 6.66 11.63 -0.65
N LYS A 119 7.93 11.26 -0.45
CA LYS A 119 8.77 10.68 -1.52
C LYS A 119 8.45 9.20 -1.66
N ILE A 120 7.36 8.86 -2.35
CA ILE A 120 6.94 7.49 -2.62
C ILE A 120 7.08 7.20 -4.10
N ARG A 121 7.53 5.99 -4.44
CA ARG A 121 7.58 5.47 -5.80
C ARG A 121 6.49 4.42 -5.99
N TRP A 122 5.72 4.55 -7.08
CA TRP A 122 4.74 3.54 -7.48
C TRP A 122 5.38 2.56 -8.43
N ILE A 123 5.19 1.29 -8.17
CA ILE A 123 5.71 0.16 -8.97
C ILE A 123 4.56 -0.76 -9.33
N ASP A 124 4.68 -1.47 -10.43
CA ASP A 124 3.71 -2.43 -10.95
C ASP A 124 4.15 -3.89 -10.80
N ASN A 125 5.41 -4.11 -10.46
CA ASN A 125 5.99 -5.42 -10.18
C ASN A 125 7.15 -5.32 -9.17
N LEU A 126 7.61 -6.46 -8.67
CA LEU A 126 8.71 -6.58 -7.69
C LEU A 126 10.06 -6.97 -8.32
N ASN A 127 10.14 -6.98 -9.64
CA ASN A 127 11.36 -7.35 -10.37
C ASN A 127 12.28 -6.15 -10.59
#